data_6293eede95d17bfbca5e73e0def4e486
#
_entry.id   6293eede95d17bfbca5e73e0def4e486
#
_cell.length_a   1.000
_cell.length_b   1.000
_cell.length_c   1.000
_cell.angle_alpha   90.00
_cell.angle_beta   90.00
_cell.angle_gamma   90.00
#
_symmetry.space_group_name_H-M   'P 1'
#
loop_
_entity.id
_entity.type
_entity.pdbx_description
1 polymer ?
#
loop_
_entity_poly.entity_id
_entity_poly.type
_entity_poly.pdbx_seq_one_letter_code
_entity_poly.pdbx_strand_id
1 'polypeptide(L)'
;MSELVGQRHHWKRKPLSAVVTLTPGSLGAWSLRYLEDLGVRNYSPHTVRTAEKHLYLFVPWCEERGVQEPGKITVDLLERYQRHLFHSMKQDGKRLSFHSQYDRLGGVRRYLHWLVRHRVIPMNPAASLDPPRVERRLPKAILSAFEAEQILKVPDLSTPRGLRDRAILETLYATGVRRQELAALKIDDIDLENGRLMVRQGKGKRDRLLPLSERACAWIEKYLEESRFQISRGADDGSLFISHIGKRMHPEQMTKIVRRSIEAAEIEKPGACHLFRH
;
A
#
# COMPACT_ATOMS: atom_id res chain seq x y z
N MET A 1 -37.34 2.77 14.41
CA MET A 1 -37.06 2.60 12.97
C MET A 1 -35.60 2.96 12.80
N SER A 2 -34.78 2.02 13.02
CA SER A 2 -34.05 0.98 12.23
C SER A 2 -32.97 1.66 11.41
N GLU A 3 -31.72 1.61 11.96
CA GLU A 3 -30.62 0.77 11.48
C GLU A 3 -30.48 0.70 9.96
N LEU A 4 -29.53 1.46 9.41
CA LEU A 4 -28.78 1.07 8.23
C LEU A 4 -27.31 1.48 8.43
N VAL A 5 -26.63 0.71 9.29
CA VAL A 5 -25.17 0.67 9.34
C VAL A 5 -24.70 -0.02 8.06
N GLY A 6 -24.08 0.74 7.18
CA GLY A 6 -23.55 0.28 5.91
C GLY A 6 -22.50 -0.82 6.08
N GLN A 7 -22.90 -2.05 5.84
CA GLN A 7 -21.98 -3.15 5.56
C GLN A 7 -21.20 -2.80 4.28
N ARG A 8 -19.93 -2.40 4.44
CA ARG A 8 -19.00 -2.35 3.31
C ARG A 8 -18.75 -3.78 2.85
N HIS A 9 -19.52 -4.24 1.87
CA HIS A 9 -19.21 -5.45 1.14
C HIS A 9 -17.82 -5.28 0.53
N HIS A 10 -16.83 -5.97 1.09
CA HIS A 10 -15.58 -6.27 0.40
C HIS A 10 -15.96 -7.16 -0.79
N TRP A 11 -16.19 -6.56 -1.93
CA TRP A 11 -16.27 -7.27 -3.19
C TRP A 11 -14.94 -7.98 -3.40
N LYS A 12 -14.90 -9.27 -3.05
CA LYS A 12 -13.77 -10.12 -3.43
C LYS A 12 -13.78 -10.20 -4.95
N ARG A 13 -12.90 -9.45 -5.60
CA ARG A 13 -12.68 -9.56 -7.04
C ARG A 13 -12.44 -11.03 -7.35
N LYS A 14 -13.08 -11.55 -8.41
CA LYS A 14 -12.74 -12.87 -8.97
C LYS A 14 -11.24 -12.84 -9.30
N PRO A 15 -10.50 -13.94 -9.12
CA PRO A 15 -9.10 -14.01 -9.55
C PRO A 15 -8.97 -13.80 -11.06
N LEU A 16 -7.81 -13.38 -11.52
CA LEU A 16 -7.56 -13.15 -12.96
C LEU A 16 -7.93 -14.39 -13.79
N SER A 17 -7.60 -15.59 -13.30
CA SER A 17 -7.94 -16.87 -13.94
C SER A 17 -9.42 -17.10 -14.20
N ALA A 18 -10.30 -16.43 -13.49
CA ALA A 18 -11.74 -16.57 -13.66
C ALA A 18 -12.36 -15.59 -14.69
N VAL A 19 -11.54 -14.71 -15.26
CA VAL A 19 -12.02 -13.63 -16.16
C VAL A 19 -11.25 -13.55 -17.48
N VAL A 20 -10.30 -14.48 -17.72
CA VAL A 20 -9.49 -14.52 -18.94
C VAL A 20 -9.50 -15.92 -19.55
N THR A 21 -9.25 -15.99 -20.86
CA THR A 21 -9.11 -17.25 -21.59
C THR A 21 -7.80 -17.95 -21.20
N LEU A 22 -7.88 -19.24 -20.85
CA LEU A 22 -6.74 -20.04 -20.38
C LEU A 22 -6.30 -21.13 -21.39
N THR A 23 -6.60 -20.96 -22.67
CA THR A 23 -6.07 -21.85 -23.70
C THR A 23 -4.54 -21.73 -23.78
N PRO A 24 -3.82 -22.82 -24.10
CA PRO A 24 -2.36 -22.76 -24.29
C PRO A 24 -1.96 -21.67 -25.28
N GLY A 25 -0.99 -20.82 -24.88
CA GLY A 25 -0.53 -19.71 -25.72
C GLY A 25 -1.36 -18.43 -25.63
N SER A 26 -2.51 -18.43 -24.94
CA SER A 26 -3.34 -17.23 -24.79
C SER A 26 -2.68 -16.18 -23.88
N LEU A 27 -3.13 -14.92 -24.02
CA LEU A 27 -2.74 -13.81 -23.14
C LEU A 27 -3.02 -14.12 -21.67
N GLY A 28 -4.18 -14.72 -21.38
CA GLY A 28 -4.54 -15.10 -20.02
C GLY A 28 -3.59 -16.15 -19.45
N ALA A 29 -3.27 -17.20 -20.18
CA ALA A 29 -2.34 -18.25 -19.75
C ALA A 29 -0.93 -17.67 -19.48
N TRP A 30 -0.42 -16.80 -20.36
CA TRP A 30 0.86 -16.13 -20.16
C TRP A 30 0.86 -15.14 -19.01
N SER A 31 -0.28 -14.50 -18.76
CA SER A 31 -0.43 -13.59 -17.60
C SER A 31 -0.31 -14.32 -16.28
N LEU A 32 -0.89 -15.53 -16.15
CA LEU A 32 -0.74 -16.33 -14.94
C LEU A 32 0.70 -16.79 -14.74
N ARG A 33 1.39 -17.22 -15.80
CA ARG A 33 2.81 -17.57 -15.74
C ARG A 33 3.69 -16.39 -15.32
N TYR A 34 3.39 -15.18 -15.80
CA TYR A 34 4.09 -13.98 -15.36
C TYR A 34 3.92 -13.72 -13.86
N LEU A 35 2.70 -13.85 -13.35
CA LEU A 35 2.43 -13.65 -11.91
C LEU A 35 3.12 -14.72 -11.06
N GLU A 36 3.15 -15.97 -11.52
CA GLU A 36 3.89 -17.06 -10.90
C GLU A 36 5.40 -16.77 -10.88
N ASP A 37 6.00 -16.37 -12.02
CA ASP A 37 7.42 -15.98 -12.11
C ASP A 37 7.79 -14.87 -11.15
N LEU A 38 6.92 -13.87 -10.98
CA LEU A 38 7.12 -12.83 -9.97
C LEU A 38 7.16 -13.42 -8.54
N GLY A 39 6.34 -14.42 -8.26
CA GLY A 39 6.34 -15.16 -7.00
C GLY A 39 7.63 -15.95 -6.80
N VAL A 40 8.02 -16.76 -7.78
CA VAL A 40 9.27 -17.54 -7.80
C VAL A 40 10.49 -16.65 -7.62
N ARG A 41 10.51 -15.47 -8.23
CA ARG A 41 11.57 -14.46 -8.09
C ARG A 41 11.48 -13.64 -6.80
N ASN A 42 10.67 -14.08 -5.84
CA ASN A 42 10.56 -13.51 -4.51
C ASN A 42 10.13 -12.01 -4.49
N TYR A 43 9.31 -11.58 -5.47
CA TYR A 43 8.67 -10.26 -5.38
C TYR A 43 7.66 -10.23 -4.25
N SER A 44 7.45 -9.04 -3.67
CA SER A 44 6.50 -8.91 -2.56
C SER A 44 5.07 -9.28 -3.01
N PRO A 45 4.22 -9.86 -2.10
CA PRO A 45 2.82 -10.14 -2.42
C PRO A 45 2.03 -8.89 -2.88
N HIS A 46 2.44 -7.72 -2.44
CA HIS A 46 1.87 -6.45 -2.91
C HIS A 46 2.23 -6.17 -4.38
N THR A 47 3.48 -6.44 -4.78
CA THR A 47 3.94 -6.28 -6.18
C THR A 47 3.19 -7.23 -7.10
N VAL A 48 3.04 -8.50 -6.71
CA VAL A 48 2.29 -9.50 -7.49
C VAL A 48 0.82 -9.07 -7.65
N ARG A 49 0.15 -8.70 -6.56
CA ARG A 49 -1.24 -8.18 -6.61
C ARG A 49 -1.39 -6.93 -7.46
N THR A 50 -0.40 -6.04 -7.48
CA THR A 50 -0.42 -4.84 -8.32
C THR A 50 -0.27 -5.21 -9.80
N ALA A 51 0.63 -6.14 -10.12
CA ALA A 51 0.76 -6.67 -11.48
C ALA A 51 -0.53 -7.36 -11.94
N GLU A 52 -1.11 -8.23 -11.11
CA GLU A 52 -2.40 -8.86 -11.37
C GLU A 52 -3.51 -7.83 -11.64
N LYS A 53 -3.59 -6.77 -10.84
CA LYS A 53 -4.58 -5.69 -11.04
C LYS A 53 -4.44 -5.00 -12.39
N HIS A 54 -3.22 -4.79 -12.87
CA HIS A 54 -2.99 -4.18 -14.18
C HIS A 54 -3.40 -5.12 -15.30
N LEU A 55 -3.06 -6.41 -15.20
CA LEU A 55 -3.43 -7.43 -16.18
C LEU A 55 -4.93 -7.72 -16.18
N TYR A 56 -5.58 -7.69 -15.01
CA TYR A 56 -7.03 -7.83 -14.87
C TYR A 56 -7.82 -6.79 -15.67
N LEU A 57 -7.24 -5.63 -15.89
CA LEU A 57 -7.86 -4.57 -16.70
C LEU A 57 -7.47 -4.67 -18.17
N PHE A 58 -6.28 -5.14 -18.48
CA PHE A 58 -5.73 -5.16 -19.82
C PHE A 58 -6.11 -6.40 -20.62
N VAL A 59 -5.98 -7.59 -20.03
CA VAL A 59 -6.18 -8.85 -20.78
C VAL A 59 -7.63 -9.02 -21.23
N PRO A 60 -8.65 -8.90 -20.37
CA PRO A 60 -10.04 -8.96 -20.84
C PRO A 60 -10.37 -7.89 -21.87
N TRP A 61 -9.83 -6.68 -21.72
CA TRP A 61 -9.99 -5.60 -22.69
C TRP A 61 -9.43 -5.97 -24.09
N CYS A 62 -8.32 -6.71 -24.15
CA CYS A 62 -7.77 -7.26 -25.38
C CYS A 62 -8.65 -8.37 -25.95
N GLU A 63 -9.08 -9.30 -25.12
CA GLU A 63 -9.92 -10.45 -25.51
C GLU A 63 -11.27 -10.00 -26.12
N GLU A 64 -11.92 -8.99 -25.52
CA GLU A 64 -13.12 -8.35 -26.05
C GLU A 64 -12.93 -7.78 -27.48
N ARG A 65 -11.68 -7.53 -27.88
CA ARG A 65 -11.30 -7.00 -29.21
C ARG A 65 -10.69 -8.04 -30.12
N GLY A 66 -10.87 -9.32 -29.78
CA GLY A 66 -10.37 -10.44 -30.57
C GLY A 66 -8.87 -10.69 -30.47
N VAL A 67 -8.18 -10.02 -29.54
CA VAL A 67 -6.73 -10.18 -29.32
C VAL A 67 -6.51 -11.14 -28.15
N GLN A 68 -6.32 -12.42 -28.46
CA GLN A 68 -6.15 -13.49 -27.46
C GLN A 68 -4.71 -13.94 -27.33
N GLU A 69 -3.82 -13.63 -28.28
CA GLU A 69 -2.44 -14.07 -28.33
C GLU A 69 -1.47 -12.89 -28.13
N PRO A 70 -0.35 -13.08 -27.40
CA PRO A 70 0.64 -12.04 -27.18
C PRO A 70 1.19 -11.41 -28.47
N GLY A 71 1.43 -12.24 -29.51
CA GLY A 71 1.98 -11.78 -30.78
C GLY A 71 1.08 -10.85 -31.57
N LYS A 72 -0.20 -10.76 -31.23
CA LYS A 72 -1.19 -9.85 -31.86
C LYS A 72 -1.26 -8.47 -31.20
N ILE A 73 -0.49 -8.24 -30.14
CA ILE A 73 -0.44 -6.93 -29.48
C ILE A 73 0.46 -6.00 -30.30
N THR A 74 -0.14 -4.96 -30.87
CA THR A 74 0.54 -3.93 -31.65
C THR A 74 0.65 -2.62 -30.88
N VAL A 75 1.49 -1.70 -31.37
CA VAL A 75 1.58 -0.32 -30.83
C VAL A 75 0.21 0.37 -30.90
N ASP A 76 -0.47 0.27 -32.05
CA ASP A 76 -1.82 0.85 -32.25
C ASP A 76 -2.85 0.31 -31.23
N LEU A 77 -2.79 -0.98 -30.90
CA LEU A 77 -3.65 -1.55 -29.85
C LEU A 77 -3.35 -0.91 -28.47
N LEU A 78 -2.07 -0.70 -28.16
CA LEU A 78 -1.66 -0.07 -26.90
C LEU A 78 -2.06 1.41 -26.83
N GLU A 79 -1.99 2.14 -27.92
CA GLU A 79 -2.49 3.52 -28.02
C GLU A 79 -4.01 3.58 -27.84
N ARG A 80 -4.75 2.62 -28.41
CA ARG A 80 -6.19 2.48 -28.15
C ARG A 80 -6.49 2.17 -26.68
N TYR A 81 -5.67 1.32 -26.05
CA TYR A 81 -5.79 1.07 -24.61
C TYR A 81 -5.50 2.32 -23.79
N GLN A 82 -4.49 3.11 -24.15
CA GLN A 82 -4.20 4.39 -23.50
C GLN A 82 -5.37 5.36 -23.61
N ARG A 83 -6.00 5.50 -24.80
CA ARG A 83 -7.24 6.28 -25.00
C ARG A 83 -8.39 5.74 -24.17
N HIS A 84 -8.55 4.42 -24.07
CA HIS A 84 -9.54 3.80 -23.20
C HIS A 84 -9.31 4.17 -21.73
N LEU A 85 -8.08 4.14 -21.24
CA LEU A 85 -7.76 4.56 -19.87
C LEU A 85 -8.08 6.04 -19.63
N PHE A 86 -7.83 6.90 -20.61
CA PHE A 86 -8.15 8.34 -20.53
C PHE A 86 -9.65 8.58 -20.37
N HIS A 87 -10.50 7.83 -21.07
CA HIS A 87 -11.96 7.94 -20.97
C HIS A 87 -12.55 7.14 -19.79
N SER A 88 -11.75 6.31 -19.13
CA SER A 88 -12.24 5.47 -18.03
C SER A 88 -12.61 6.31 -16.81
N MET A 89 -13.77 6.00 -16.23
CA MET A 89 -14.26 6.66 -15.01
C MET A 89 -14.04 5.75 -13.80
N LYS A 90 -13.82 6.37 -12.64
CA LYS A 90 -13.80 5.69 -11.34
C LYS A 90 -15.24 5.52 -10.84
N GLN A 91 -15.40 4.73 -9.77
CA GLN A 91 -16.71 4.55 -9.11
C GLN A 91 -17.27 5.86 -8.54
N ASP A 92 -16.43 6.84 -8.24
CA ASP A 92 -16.82 8.18 -7.76
C ASP A 92 -17.19 9.15 -8.91
N GLY A 93 -17.32 8.66 -10.14
CA GLY A 93 -17.65 9.45 -11.32
C GLY A 93 -16.52 10.34 -11.84
N LYS A 94 -15.32 10.29 -11.23
CA LYS A 94 -14.16 11.08 -11.68
C LYS A 94 -13.32 10.29 -12.69
N ARG A 95 -12.70 10.99 -13.63
CA ARG A 95 -11.75 10.39 -14.56
C ARG A 95 -10.51 9.84 -13.83
N LEU A 96 -9.85 8.85 -14.43
CA LEU A 96 -8.57 8.39 -13.95
C LEU A 96 -7.54 9.51 -14.04
N SER A 97 -6.77 9.71 -12.95
CA SER A 97 -5.63 10.64 -12.98
C SER A 97 -4.56 10.16 -13.95
N PHE A 98 -3.80 11.08 -14.54
CA PHE A 98 -2.67 10.74 -15.41
C PHE A 98 -1.64 9.84 -14.71
N HIS A 99 -1.42 10.02 -13.41
CA HIS A 99 -0.58 9.12 -12.61
C HIS A 99 -1.13 7.68 -12.60
N SER A 100 -2.44 7.51 -12.43
CA SER A 100 -3.06 6.16 -12.47
C SER A 100 -3.02 5.53 -13.86
N GLN A 101 -3.15 6.34 -14.92
CA GLN A 101 -3.01 5.87 -16.30
C GLN A 101 -1.58 5.43 -16.59
N TYR A 102 -0.60 6.26 -16.22
CA TYR A 102 0.83 5.97 -16.34
C TYR A 102 1.21 4.67 -15.62
N ASP A 103 0.71 4.48 -14.40
CA ASP A 103 0.98 3.30 -13.58
C ASP A 103 0.42 2.01 -14.21
N ARG A 104 -0.81 2.07 -14.75
CA ARG A 104 -1.44 0.95 -15.47
C ARG A 104 -0.68 0.58 -16.73
N LEU A 105 -0.34 1.56 -17.57
CA LEU A 105 0.48 1.34 -18.78
C LEU A 105 1.87 0.80 -18.42
N GLY A 106 2.48 1.31 -17.36
CA GLY A 106 3.74 0.79 -16.84
C GLY A 106 3.66 -0.69 -16.42
N GLY A 107 2.52 -1.11 -15.86
CA GLY A 107 2.25 -2.52 -15.57
C GLY A 107 2.22 -3.40 -16.82
N VAL A 108 1.49 -2.96 -17.85
CA VAL A 108 1.42 -3.65 -19.15
C VAL A 108 2.81 -3.69 -19.82
N ARG A 109 3.55 -2.57 -19.81
CA ARG A 109 4.92 -2.50 -20.37
C ARG A 109 5.87 -3.51 -19.71
N ARG A 110 5.78 -3.70 -18.37
CA ARG A 110 6.58 -4.70 -17.66
C ARG A 110 6.21 -6.13 -18.05
N TYR A 111 4.93 -6.42 -18.22
CA TYR A 111 4.45 -7.72 -18.70
C TYR A 111 4.95 -8.01 -20.12
N LEU A 112 4.80 -7.09 -21.05
CA LEU A 112 5.29 -7.23 -22.43
C LEU A 112 6.82 -7.40 -22.49
N HIS A 113 7.56 -6.66 -21.65
CA HIS A 113 9.01 -6.86 -21.52
C HIS A 113 9.35 -8.28 -21.02
N TRP A 114 8.58 -8.81 -20.09
CA TRP A 114 8.74 -10.19 -19.61
C TRP A 114 8.46 -11.21 -20.72
N LEU A 115 7.44 -11.01 -21.54
CA LEU A 115 7.15 -11.87 -22.71
C LEU A 115 8.31 -11.90 -23.72
N VAL A 116 8.95 -10.76 -23.99
CA VAL A 116 10.16 -10.70 -24.83
C VAL A 116 11.30 -11.50 -24.21
N ARG A 117 11.56 -11.34 -22.92
CA ARG A 117 12.62 -12.10 -22.22
C ARG A 117 12.41 -13.60 -22.26
N HIS A 118 11.14 -14.04 -22.28
CA HIS A 118 10.76 -15.45 -22.39
C HIS A 118 10.56 -15.93 -23.84
N ARG A 119 10.96 -15.09 -24.84
CA ARG A 119 10.89 -15.39 -26.27
C ARG A 119 9.48 -15.71 -26.78
N VAL A 120 8.45 -15.21 -26.10
CA VAL A 120 7.04 -15.36 -26.49
C VAL A 120 6.69 -14.40 -27.62
N ILE A 121 7.25 -13.19 -27.57
CA ILE A 121 7.15 -12.17 -28.63
C ILE A 121 8.56 -11.66 -29.00
N PRO A 122 8.80 -11.30 -30.27
CA PRO A 122 10.15 -10.91 -30.72
C PRO A 122 10.60 -9.53 -30.19
N MET A 123 9.68 -8.60 -30.04
CA MET A 123 9.96 -7.23 -29.56
C MET A 123 8.85 -6.72 -28.65
N ASN A 124 9.16 -5.71 -27.84
CA ASN A 124 8.17 -5.10 -26.98
C ASN A 124 7.43 -3.96 -27.71
N PRO A 125 6.14 -4.14 -28.06
CA PRO A 125 5.39 -3.09 -28.75
C PRO A 125 5.17 -1.84 -27.89
N ALA A 126 5.31 -1.92 -26.56
CA ALA A 126 5.22 -0.75 -25.69
C ALA A 126 6.53 0.06 -25.63
N ALA A 127 7.60 -0.33 -26.34
CA ALA A 127 8.87 0.42 -26.34
C ALA A 127 8.71 1.82 -26.96
N SER A 128 7.93 1.93 -28.02
CA SER A 128 7.62 3.18 -28.73
C SER A 128 6.36 3.90 -28.24
N LEU A 129 5.67 3.36 -27.22
CA LEU A 129 4.48 4.00 -26.66
C LEU A 129 4.87 5.19 -25.78
N ASP A 130 4.35 6.38 -26.09
CA ASP A 130 4.49 7.57 -25.27
C ASP A 130 3.44 7.57 -24.14
N PRO A 131 3.84 7.33 -22.88
CA PRO A 131 2.91 7.35 -21.76
C PRO A 131 2.47 8.80 -21.45
N PRO A 132 1.31 9.00 -20.78
CA PRO A 132 0.88 10.32 -20.41
C PRO A 132 1.92 11.01 -19.51
N ARG A 133 2.14 12.31 -19.73
CA ARG A 133 3.02 13.11 -18.89
C ARG A 133 2.44 13.23 -17.49
N VAL A 134 3.25 12.92 -16.51
CA VAL A 134 2.87 13.03 -15.08
C VAL A 134 3.64 14.18 -14.47
N GLU A 135 2.90 15.17 -13.96
CA GLU A 135 3.50 16.27 -13.24
C GLU A 135 4.11 15.79 -11.92
N ARG A 136 5.36 16.12 -11.68
CA ARG A 136 6.00 15.96 -10.39
C ARG A 136 5.60 17.14 -9.51
N ARG A 137 4.63 16.92 -8.63
CA ARG A 137 4.21 17.93 -7.65
C ARG A 137 4.93 17.68 -6.32
N LEU A 138 5.31 18.75 -5.66
CA LEU A 138 5.74 18.69 -4.26
C LEU A 138 4.60 18.13 -3.40
N PRO A 139 4.90 17.53 -2.24
CA PRO A 139 3.89 17.09 -1.29
C PRO A 139 2.91 18.22 -1.00
N LYS A 140 1.60 17.96 -1.14
CA LYS A 140 0.57 18.98 -0.96
C LYS A 140 0.42 19.46 0.48
N ALA A 141 0.88 18.67 1.43
CA ALA A 141 0.75 18.93 2.85
C ALA A 141 2.00 18.45 3.59
N ILE A 142 2.60 19.32 4.35
CA ILE A 142 3.71 19.05 5.28
C ILE A 142 3.25 19.59 6.62
N LEU A 143 3.39 18.81 7.70
CA LEU A 143 3.09 19.26 9.05
C LEU A 143 4.20 20.20 9.51
N SER A 144 3.82 21.33 10.10
CA SER A 144 4.73 22.11 10.93
C SER A 144 5.00 21.38 12.25
N ALA A 145 6.06 21.73 12.96
CA ALA A 145 6.34 21.18 14.29
C ALA A 145 5.19 21.44 15.26
N PHE A 146 4.57 22.62 15.18
CA PHE A 146 3.41 22.99 16.00
C PHE A 146 2.21 22.07 15.71
N GLU A 147 1.84 21.87 14.44
CA GLU A 147 0.73 20.99 14.07
C GLU A 147 1.00 19.53 14.48
N ALA A 148 2.25 19.06 14.33
CA ALA A 148 2.63 17.73 14.79
C ALA A 148 2.41 17.58 16.30
N GLU A 149 2.83 18.59 17.10
CA GLU A 149 2.60 18.59 18.56
C GLU A 149 1.11 18.61 18.93
N GLN A 150 0.26 19.33 18.19
CA GLN A 150 -1.19 19.29 18.42
C GLN A 150 -1.75 17.88 18.18
N ILE A 151 -1.36 17.22 17.08
CA ILE A 151 -1.78 15.84 16.78
C ILE A 151 -1.33 14.87 17.87
N LEU A 152 -0.09 15.02 18.34
CA LEU A 152 0.49 14.17 19.38
C LEU A 152 -0.29 14.27 20.71
N LYS A 153 -0.88 15.40 21.03
CA LYS A 153 -1.62 15.63 22.27
C LYS A 153 -3.04 15.08 22.29
N VAL A 154 -3.60 14.69 21.12
CA VAL A 154 -4.99 14.22 20.99
C VAL A 154 -5.33 12.94 21.76
N PRO A 155 -4.46 11.89 21.81
CA PRO A 155 -4.82 10.65 22.49
C PRO A 155 -5.13 10.85 23.97
N ASP A 156 -6.24 10.27 24.44
CA ASP A 156 -6.64 10.27 25.84
C ASP A 156 -5.75 9.34 26.67
N LEU A 157 -4.81 9.91 27.40
CA LEU A 157 -3.80 9.19 28.17
C LEU A 157 -4.34 8.45 29.39
N SER A 158 -5.61 8.67 29.78
CA SER A 158 -6.26 7.93 30.86
C SER A 158 -6.69 6.52 30.44
N THR A 159 -6.62 6.21 29.14
CA THR A 159 -7.04 4.94 28.59
C THR A 159 -5.87 4.13 28.04
N PRO A 160 -5.87 2.78 28.18
CA PRO A 160 -4.83 1.93 27.58
C PRO A 160 -4.68 2.11 26.07
N ARG A 161 -5.80 2.37 25.38
CA ARG A 161 -5.76 2.63 23.91
C ARG A 161 -5.15 3.98 23.59
N GLY A 162 -5.40 4.98 24.40
CA GLY A 162 -4.80 6.31 24.20
C GLY A 162 -3.30 6.29 24.42
N LEU A 163 -2.79 5.58 25.43
CA LEU A 163 -1.35 5.38 25.62
C LEU A 163 -0.71 4.70 24.41
N ARG A 164 -1.33 3.63 23.88
CA ARG A 164 -0.89 2.99 22.64
C ARG A 164 -0.89 3.95 21.45
N ASP A 165 -1.99 4.69 21.26
CA ASP A 165 -2.17 5.59 20.15
C ASP A 165 -1.14 6.74 20.21
N ARG A 166 -0.81 7.22 21.43
CA ARG A 166 0.27 8.17 21.65
C ARG A 166 1.64 7.59 21.26
N ALA A 167 1.97 6.40 21.70
CA ALA A 167 3.22 5.73 21.35
C ALA A 167 3.35 5.51 19.83
N ILE A 168 2.25 5.17 19.13
CA ILE A 168 2.20 5.05 17.67
C ILE A 168 2.56 6.39 17.00
N LEU A 169 1.93 7.48 17.43
CA LEU A 169 2.15 8.81 16.86
C LEU A 169 3.58 9.31 17.11
N GLU A 170 4.11 9.12 18.32
CA GLU A 170 5.49 9.47 18.66
C GLU A 170 6.51 8.67 17.83
N THR A 171 6.28 7.36 17.65
CA THR A 171 7.13 6.53 16.80
C THR A 171 7.14 7.02 15.35
N LEU A 172 5.96 7.39 14.80
CA LEU A 172 5.85 7.97 13.47
C LEU A 172 6.60 9.29 13.36
N TYR A 173 6.44 10.17 14.34
CA TYR A 173 7.06 11.49 14.36
C TYR A 173 8.58 11.42 14.46
N ALA A 174 9.10 10.58 15.37
CA ALA A 174 10.54 10.43 15.56
C ALA A 174 11.25 9.78 14.36
N THR A 175 10.61 8.80 13.70
CA THR A 175 11.32 7.93 12.74
C THR A 175 10.87 8.11 11.28
N GLY A 176 9.72 8.69 11.05
CA GLY A 176 9.10 8.70 9.72
C GLY A 176 8.92 7.30 9.11
N VAL A 177 8.80 6.25 9.91
CA VAL A 177 8.66 4.86 9.46
C VAL A 177 7.40 4.67 8.58
N ARG A 178 7.46 3.77 7.59
CA ARG A 178 6.29 3.51 6.75
C ARG A 178 5.19 2.80 7.53
N ARG A 179 3.93 3.12 7.24
CA ARG A 179 2.76 2.51 7.89
C ARG A 179 2.80 0.98 7.96
N GLN A 180 3.22 0.32 6.89
CA GLN A 180 3.32 -1.15 6.86
C GLN A 180 4.47 -1.66 7.72
N GLU A 181 5.57 -0.93 7.76
CA GLU A 181 6.73 -1.23 8.59
C GLU A 181 6.36 -1.04 10.07
N LEU A 182 5.72 0.08 10.42
CA LEU A 182 5.23 0.34 11.79
C LEU A 182 4.31 -0.78 12.29
N ALA A 183 3.35 -1.21 11.45
CA ALA A 183 2.45 -2.30 11.79
C ALA A 183 3.15 -3.67 11.90
N ALA A 184 4.35 -3.81 11.34
CA ALA A 184 5.11 -5.06 11.37
C ALA A 184 6.12 -5.14 12.52
N LEU A 185 6.34 -4.03 13.25
CA LEU A 185 7.30 -3.99 14.35
C LEU A 185 6.96 -5.01 15.42
N LYS A 186 7.99 -5.64 15.94
CA LYS A 186 7.96 -6.48 17.13
C LYS A 186 8.59 -5.75 18.31
N ILE A 187 8.37 -6.24 19.51
CA ILE A 187 9.02 -5.70 20.72
C ILE A 187 10.53 -5.78 20.57
N ASP A 188 11.05 -6.90 20.06
CA ASP A 188 12.48 -7.14 19.86
C ASP A 188 13.12 -6.24 18.77
N ASP A 189 12.33 -5.49 18.04
CA ASP A 189 12.83 -4.52 17.05
C ASP A 189 13.15 -3.15 17.68
N ILE A 190 12.84 -2.97 18.97
CA ILE A 190 13.08 -1.73 19.72
C ILE A 190 14.18 -1.93 20.76
N ASP A 191 15.16 -1.06 20.71
CA ASP A 191 16.21 -0.92 21.70
C ASP A 191 16.01 0.44 22.37
N LEU A 192 15.29 0.45 23.50
CA LEU A 192 14.96 1.67 24.24
C LEU A 192 16.19 2.27 24.92
N GLU A 193 17.13 1.43 25.36
CA GLU A 193 18.35 1.86 26.03
C GLU A 193 19.25 2.69 25.11
N ASN A 194 19.40 2.22 23.86
CA ASN A 194 20.22 2.89 22.85
C ASN A 194 19.42 3.80 21.91
N GLY A 195 18.12 3.97 22.12
CA GLY A 195 17.25 4.79 21.30
C GLY A 195 17.22 4.36 19.83
N ARG A 196 17.00 3.07 19.54
CA ARG A 196 17.08 2.50 18.20
C ARG A 196 15.85 1.69 17.84
N LEU A 197 15.45 1.76 16.57
CA LEU A 197 14.35 0.99 15.98
C LEU A 197 14.86 0.27 14.74
N MET A 198 14.75 -1.07 14.72
CA MET A 198 15.09 -1.92 13.58
C MET A 198 13.89 -2.12 12.69
N VAL A 199 13.97 -1.65 11.45
CA VAL A 199 12.97 -1.98 10.41
C VAL A 199 13.47 -3.17 9.62
N ARG A 200 12.83 -4.33 9.80
CA ARG A 200 13.14 -5.53 9.04
C ARG A 200 12.37 -5.56 7.73
N GLN A 201 13.03 -6.04 6.66
CA GLN A 201 12.43 -6.23 5.33
C GLN A 201 11.65 -5.00 4.81
N GLY A 202 12.21 -3.81 4.97
CA GLY A 202 11.67 -2.58 4.45
C GLY A 202 11.53 -2.60 2.92
N LYS A 203 11.23 -1.45 2.30
CA LYS A 203 11.12 -1.34 0.83
C LYS A 203 12.38 -1.88 0.15
N GLY A 204 12.22 -2.89 -0.72
CA GLY A 204 13.32 -3.61 -1.37
C GLY A 204 13.93 -4.71 -0.50
N LYS A 205 13.25 -5.16 0.55
CA LYS A 205 13.70 -6.21 1.50
C LYS A 205 15.03 -5.86 2.18
N ARG A 206 15.26 -4.59 2.46
CA ARG A 206 16.46 -4.12 3.17
C ARG A 206 16.10 -3.78 4.61
N ASP A 207 16.92 -4.29 5.52
CA ASP A 207 16.85 -3.92 6.91
C ASP A 207 17.54 -2.56 7.10
N ARG A 208 17.04 -1.78 8.05
CA ARG A 208 17.65 -0.51 8.42
C ARG A 208 17.35 -0.16 9.87
N LEU A 209 18.33 0.49 10.50
CA LEU A 209 18.22 1.05 11.83
C LEU A 209 17.76 2.51 11.73
N LEU A 210 16.83 2.90 12.58
CA LEU A 210 16.33 4.26 12.70
C LEU A 210 16.56 4.76 14.12
N PRO A 211 16.97 6.02 14.32
CA PRO A 211 17.05 6.60 15.65
C PRO A 211 15.65 6.85 16.22
N LEU A 212 15.50 6.63 17.52
CA LEU A 212 14.36 7.04 18.33
C LEU A 212 14.78 8.22 19.20
N SER A 213 13.94 9.23 19.32
CA SER A 213 14.15 10.29 20.31
C SER A 213 13.86 9.77 21.72
N GLU A 214 14.47 10.35 22.74
CA GLU A 214 14.21 10.03 24.15
C GLU A 214 12.73 10.09 24.47
N ARG A 215 12.01 11.09 23.94
CA ARG A 215 10.57 11.23 24.09
C ARG A 215 9.79 10.03 23.51
N ALA A 216 10.19 9.57 22.31
CA ALA A 216 9.53 8.41 21.69
C ALA A 216 9.81 7.13 22.48
N CYS A 217 11.04 6.95 22.98
CA CYS A 217 11.41 5.84 23.88
C CYS A 217 10.53 5.85 25.14
N ALA A 218 10.42 6.97 25.82
CA ALA A 218 9.60 7.09 27.03
C ALA A 218 8.11 6.77 26.79
N TRP A 219 7.52 7.19 25.64
CA TRP A 219 6.13 6.84 25.32
C TRP A 219 5.94 5.38 24.92
N ILE A 220 6.93 4.77 24.26
CA ILE A 220 6.89 3.32 23.94
C ILE A 220 7.01 2.52 25.23
N GLU A 221 7.95 2.85 26.11
CA GLU A 221 8.14 2.21 27.41
C GLU A 221 6.85 2.29 28.25
N LYS A 222 6.30 3.48 28.42
CA LYS A 222 5.05 3.69 29.14
C LYS A 222 3.89 2.85 28.56
N TYR A 223 3.79 2.75 27.24
CA TYR A 223 2.80 1.90 26.61
C TYR A 223 3.03 0.41 26.91
N LEU A 224 4.26 -0.05 26.85
CA LEU A 224 4.62 -1.45 27.12
C LEU A 224 4.32 -1.85 28.58
N GLU A 225 4.68 -0.98 29.52
CA GLU A 225 4.55 -1.25 30.95
C GLU A 225 3.12 -1.08 31.47
N GLU A 226 2.45 0.03 31.14
CA GLU A 226 1.19 0.40 31.76
C GLU A 226 -0.04 -0.10 31.00
N SER A 227 0.06 -0.34 29.68
CA SER A 227 -1.15 -0.49 28.87
C SER A 227 -1.19 -1.74 27.99
N ARG A 228 -0.06 -2.17 27.46
CA ARG A 228 -0.03 -3.25 26.47
C ARG A 228 -0.61 -4.57 27.02
N PHE A 229 -0.29 -4.91 28.25
CA PHE A 229 -0.81 -6.14 28.92
C PHE A 229 -2.33 -6.10 29.09
N GLN A 230 -2.91 -4.92 29.36
CA GLN A 230 -4.36 -4.74 29.48
C GLN A 230 -5.09 -4.95 28.15
N ILE A 231 -4.42 -4.61 27.02
CA ILE A 231 -4.96 -4.79 25.69
C ILE A 231 -4.77 -6.23 25.19
N SER A 232 -3.67 -6.89 25.53
CA SER A 232 -3.28 -8.21 24.99
C SER A 232 -4.22 -9.34 25.43
N ARG A 233 -4.84 -9.24 26.62
CA ARG A 233 -5.75 -10.25 27.19
C ARG A 233 -5.20 -11.68 27.12
N GLY A 234 -3.89 -11.84 27.27
CA GLY A 234 -3.20 -13.13 27.24
C GLY A 234 -2.83 -13.66 25.85
N ALA A 235 -3.25 -13.02 24.75
CA ALA A 235 -2.82 -13.37 23.40
C ALA A 235 -1.70 -12.42 22.98
N ASP A 236 -0.45 -12.90 22.90
CA ASP A 236 0.70 -12.12 22.49
C ASP A 236 1.48 -12.80 21.37
N ASP A 237 1.57 -12.15 20.22
CA ASP A 237 2.35 -12.60 19.06
C ASP A 237 3.71 -11.86 18.95
N GLY A 238 4.12 -11.15 20.00
CA GLY A 238 5.34 -10.35 20.05
C GLY A 238 5.28 -9.06 19.22
N SER A 239 4.12 -8.71 18.66
CA SER A 239 3.95 -7.44 17.95
C SER A 239 4.07 -6.25 18.90
N LEU A 240 4.78 -5.20 18.49
CA LEU A 240 4.91 -3.99 19.31
C LEU A 240 3.54 -3.35 19.54
N PHE A 241 2.81 -3.02 18.47
CA PHE A 241 1.50 -2.41 18.54
C PHE A 241 0.39 -3.41 18.26
N ILE A 242 -0.49 -3.62 19.24
CA ILE A 242 -1.58 -4.59 19.20
C ILE A 242 -2.95 -3.92 19.12
N SER A 243 -3.87 -4.60 18.45
CA SER A 243 -5.28 -4.20 18.32
C SER A 243 -6.04 -4.49 19.63
N HIS A 244 -7.30 -4.05 19.69
CA HIS A 244 -8.18 -4.30 20.83
C HIS A 244 -8.46 -5.80 21.13
N ILE A 245 -8.09 -6.70 20.23
CA ILE A 245 -8.19 -8.16 20.41
C ILE A 245 -6.84 -8.81 20.74
N GLY A 246 -5.82 -8.01 21.12
CA GLY A 246 -4.49 -8.52 21.48
C GLY A 246 -3.61 -9.01 20.33
N LYS A 247 -4.03 -8.85 19.06
CA LYS A 247 -3.27 -9.27 17.89
C LYS A 247 -2.63 -8.07 17.19
N ARG A 248 -1.61 -8.33 16.39
CA ARG A 248 -0.96 -7.35 15.52
C ARG A 248 -1.97 -6.40 14.87
N MET A 249 -1.70 -5.11 14.93
CA MET A 249 -2.54 -4.11 14.26
C MET A 249 -2.41 -4.17 12.75
N HIS A 250 -3.55 -4.11 12.06
CA HIS A 250 -3.55 -3.96 10.61
C HIS A 250 -3.13 -2.53 10.21
N PRO A 251 -2.35 -2.35 9.12
CA PRO A 251 -1.92 -1.01 8.69
C PRO A 251 -3.05 0.02 8.52
N GLU A 252 -4.26 -0.42 8.17
CA GLU A 252 -5.42 0.48 8.06
C GLU A 252 -5.91 1.00 9.41
N GLN A 253 -5.73 0.23 10.49
CA GLN A 253 -6.05 0.70 11.86
C GLN A 253 -5.11 1.84 12.26
N MET A 254 -3.80 1.72 11.94
CA MET A 254 -2.82 2.81 12.10
C MET A 254 -3.27 4.08 11.34
N THR A 255 -3.71 3.91 10.08
CA THR A 255 -4.22 5.04 9.29
C THR A 255 -5.43 5.69 9.93
N LYS A 256 -6.36 4.89 10.52
CA LYS A 256 -7.55 5.43 11.19
C LYS A 256 -7.21 6.21 12.46
N ILE A 257 -6.24 5.72 13.25
CA ILE A 257 -5.75 6.43 14.44
C ILE A 257 -5.21 7.78 14.03
N VAL A 258 -4.25 7.81 13.09
CA VAL A 258 -3.62 9.05 12.64
C VAL A 258 -4.63 10.03 12.07
N ARG A 259 -5.57 9.59 11.21
CA ARG A 259 -6.61 10.46 10.66
C ARG A 259 -7.51 11.06 11.74
N ARG A 260 -7.97 10.23 12.68
CA ARG A 260 -8.78 10.71 13.81
C ARG A 260 -8.03 11.74 14.63
N SER A 261 -6.73 11.55 14.86
CA SER A 261 -5.91 12.51 15.59
C SER A 261 -5.70 13.81 14.82
N ILE A 262 -5.56 13.76 13.48
CA ILE A 262 -5.48 14.95 12.63
C ILE A 262 -6.81 15.72 12.65
N GLU A 263 -7.93 15.02 12.50
CA GLU A 263 -9.28 15.60 12.53
C GLU A 263 -9.58 16.25 13.89
N ALA A 264 -9.25 15.56 14.99
CA ALA A 264 -9.46 16.08 16.35
C ALA A 264 -8.52 17.24 16.72
N ALA A 265 -7.37 17.36 16.06
CA ALA A 265 -6.47 18.51 16.17
C ALA A 265 -6.88 19.67 15.25
N GLU A 266 -8.02 19.56 14.54
CA GLU A 266 -8.56 20.56 13.61
C GLU A 266 -7.57 20.97 12.49
N ILE A 267 -6.72 20.01 12.04
CA ILE A 267 -5.72 20.27 11.01
C ILE A 267 -6.28 19.90 9.63
N GLU A 268 -6.53 20.92 8.80
CA GLU A 268 -7.08 20.78 7.44
C GLU A 268 -6.03 20.34 6.40
N LYS A 269 -5.28 19.25 6.69
CA LYS A 269 -4.30 18.71 5.76
C LYS A 269 -4.68 17.29 5.31
N PRO A 270 -4.83 17.06 4.00
CA PRO A 270 -5.18 15.73 3.50
C PRO A 270 -4.01 14.76 3.69
N GLY A 271 -4.27 13.64 4.34
CA GLY A 271 -3.25 12.61 4.52
C GLY A 271 -3.49 11.71 5.72
N ALA A 272 -2.44 11.07 6.15
CA ALA A 272 -2.36 10.22 7.34
C ALA A 272 -0.88 9.98 7.71
N CYS A 273 -0.47 8.73 8.00
CA CYS A 273 0.88 8.37 8.45
C CYS A 273 2.02 8.96 7.60
N HIS A 274 1.81 9.20 6.30
CA HIS A 274 2.85 9.77 5.44
C HIS A 274 3.13 11.25 5.72
N LEU A 275 2.23 11.98 6.38
CA LEU A 275 2.46 13.37 6.76
C LEU A 275 3.62 13.53 7.76
N PHE A 276 3.87 12.51 8.56
CA PHE A 276 4.99 12.46 9.51
C PHE A 276 6.35 12.14 8.86
N ARG A 277 6.42 12.00 7.52
CA ARG A 277 7.64 11.65 6.77
C ARG A 277 8.23 12.80 5.95
N HIS A 278 7.61 13.94 5.93
CA HIS A 278 7.98 15.09 5.09
C HIS A 278 8.56 16.24 5.89
#